data_629897055b152a508ae945439b044a8a
#
_entry.id   629897055b152a508ae945439b044a8a
#
_cell.length_a   1.000
_cell.length_b   1.000
_cell.length_c   1.000
_cell.angle_alpha   90.00
_cell.angle_beta   90.00
_cell.angle_gamma   90.00
#
_symmetry.space_group_name_H-M   'P 1'
#
loop_
_entity.id
_entity.type
_entity.pdbx_description
1 polymer ?
#
loop_
_entity_poly.entity_id
_entity_poly.type
_entity_poly.pdbx_seq_one_letter_code
_entity_poly.pdbx_strand_id
1 'polypeptide(L)'
;RNTIDPEKIINNYGADAVRLFILSDSPPERDVQWSDEGISASNKFIHKLWNLNLKILENIKLENNEDSDNLLDKTTNQFLNEVTNNLIHFRYNKIIANFHQVYTEFSKLIDKNYSKKSLIENYKKILIAMSPVLPHFSNECLKLINQSTSSLQWPEINKKLIEEQVLNYVIQIGGKKRGIISAEKNLQEKDIIEQIKNEKLIDKYLNDGKLIKTIYVKNRLINYIIKL
;
A
#
# COMPACT_ATOMS: atom_id res chain seq x y z
N ARG A 1 -16.57 -1.07 37.20
CA ARG A 1 -15.35 -0.35 36.85
C ARG A 1 -14.66 -1.17 35.76
N ASN A 2 -14.71 -0.72 34.54
CA ASN A 2 -14.06 -1.38 33.38
C ASN A 2 -12.62 -0.88 33.24
N THR A 3 -11.80 -1.05 34.27
CA THR A 3 -10.36 -0.74 34.18
C THR A 3 -9.59 -2.03 33.95
N ILE A 4 -8.84 -2.08 32.89
CA ILE A 4 -7.94 -3.18 32.57
C ILE A 4 -6.54 -2.78 33.03
N ASP A 5 -5.88 -3.70 33.73
CA ASP A 5 -4.53 -3.51 34.21
C ASP A 5 -3.55 -3.63 33.01
N PRO A 6 -2.93 -2.51 32.54
CA PRO A 6 -2.05 -2.54 31.38
C PRO A 6 -0.80 -3.40 31.63
N GLU A 7 -0.33 -3.54 32.87
CA GLU A 7 0.86 -4.32 33.18
C GLU A 7 0.65 -5.81 32.87
N LYS A 8 -0.51 -6.36 33.24
CA LYS A 8 -0.85 -7.75 32.92
C LYS A 8 -0.94 -8.00 31.44
N ILE A 9 -1.52 -7.05 30.71
CA ILE A 9 -1.65 -7.17 29.25
C ILE A 9 -0.31 -7.07 28.55
N ILE A 10 0.54 -6.13 28.97
CA ILE A 10 1.89 -5.98 28.41
C ILE A 10 2.74 -7.22 28.69
N ASN A 11 2.63 -7.80 29.89
CA ASN A 11 3.35 -9.02 30.23
C ASN A 11 2.91 -10.24 29.41
N ASN A 12 1.63 -10.31 29.03
CA ASN A 12 1.08 -11.43 28.25
C ASN A 12 1.27 -11.27 26.73
N TYR A 13 1.17 -10.06 26.20
CA TYR A 13 1.11 -9.80 24.74
C TYR A 13 2.24 -8.91 24.22
N GLY A 14 2.98 -8.23 25.11
CA GLY A 14 3.98 -7.25 24.75
C GLY A 14 3.39 -5.86 24.49
N ALA A 15 4.23 -4.83 24.68
CA ALA A 15 3.81 -3.44 24.54
C ALA A 15 3.39 -3.08 23.10
N ASP A 16 4.06 -3.64 22.09
CA ASP A 16 3.72 -3.37 20.68
C ASP A 16 2.35 -3.91 20.30
N ALA A 17 1.92 -5.05 20.87
CA ALA A 17 0.58 -5.58 20.65
C ALA A 17 -0.50 -4.67 21.24
N VAL A 18 -0.27 -4.11 22.44
CA VAL A 18 -1.17 -3.13 23.05
C VAL A 18 -1.26 -1.86 22.22
N ARG A 19 -0.12 -1.33 21.76
CA ARG A 19 -0.08 -0.15 20.89
C ARG A 19 -0.84 -0.39 19.58
N LEU A 20 -0.59 -1.53 18.95
CA LEU A 20 -1.26 -1.90 17.70
C LEU A 20 -2.78 -2.00 17.89
N PHE A 21 -3.24 -2.64 18.95
CA PHE A 21 -4.65 -2.77 19.27
C PHE A 21 -5.32 -1.40 19.48
N ILE A 22 -4.75 -0.57 20.37
CA ILE A 22 -5.33 0.74 20.69
C ILE A 22 -5.43 1.64 19.43
N LEU A 23 -4.43 1.59 18.56
CA LEU A 23 -4.36 2.45 17.37
C LEU A 23 -5.14 1.89 16.17
N SER A 24 -5.56 0.61 16.20
CA SER A 24 -6.24 -0.06 15.08
C SER A 24 -7.75 0.15 15.05
N ASP A 25 -8.38 0.21 16.23
CA ASP A 25 -9.83 0.10 16.37
C ASP A 25 -10.56 1.35 15.86
N SER A 26 -10.11 2.52 16.26
CA SER A 26 -10.85 3.76 16.04
C SER A 26 -9.94 4.94 15.72
N PRO A 27 -10.46 5.97 15.03
CA PRO A 27 -9.78 7.27 14.97
C PRO A 27 -9.53 7.80 16.40
N PRO A 28 -8.47 8.60 16.61
CA PRO A 28 -8.05 9.03 17.95
C PRO A 28 -9.11 9.88 18.70
N GLU A 29 -10.13 10.38 18.01
CA GLU A 29 -11.26 11.14 18.61
C GLU A 29 -12.34 10.23 19.23
N ARG A 30 -12.24 8.91 19.08
CA ARG A 30 -13.22 7.94 19.60
C ARG A 30 -12.64 7.12 20.71
N ASP A 31 -13.51 6.73 21.64
CA ASP A 31 -13.14 5.79 22.70
C ASP A 31 -12.80 4.42 22.11
N VAL A 32 -11.77 3.78 22.68
CA VAL A 32 -11.38 2.41 22.35
C VAL A 32 -12.09 1.46 23.30
N GLN A 33 -12.87 0.55 22.73
CA GLN A 33 -13.51 -0.50 23.51
C GLN A 33 -12.56 -1.69 23.61
N TRP A 34 -12.29 -2.14 24.84
CA TRP A 34 -11.44 -3.31 25.06
C TRP A 34 -12.06 -4.59 24.49
N SER A 35 -11.23 -5.39 23.81
CA SER A 35 -11.59 -6.70 23.28
C SER A 35 -10.41 -7.67 23.43
N ASP A 36 -10.66 -8.80 24.08
CA ASP A 36 -9.65 -9.86 24.22
C ASP A 36 -9.34 -10.52 22.87
N GLU A 37 -10.31 -10.60 21.98
CA GLU A 37 -10.11 -11.04 20.60
C GLU A 37 -9.26 -10.04 19.82
N GLY A 38 -9.47 -8.74 20.01
CA GLY A 38 -8.73 -7.67 19.35
C GLY A 38 -7.25 -7.66 19.74
N ILE A 39 -6.93 -7.76 21.04
CA ILE A 39 -5.53 -7.81 21.47
C ILE A 39 -4.85 -9.11 21.01
N SER A 40 -5.55 -10.25 21.04
CA SER A 40 -5.06 -11.52 20.53
C SER A 40 -4.77 -11.45 19.02
N ALA A 41 -5.65 -10.82 18.24
CA ALA A 41 -5.44 -10.60 16.81
C ALA A 41 -4.22 -9.72 16.53
N SER A 42 -4.03 -8.64 17.31
CA SER A 42 -2.87 -7.77 17.23
C SER A 42 -1.56 -8.51 17.51
N ASN A 43 -1.54 -9.33 18.55
CA ASN A 43 -0.38 -10.17 18.87
C ASN A 43 -0.09 -11.19 17.75
N LYS A 44 -1.11 -11.87 17.22
CA LYS A 44 -0.96 -12.78 16.06
C LYS A 44 -0.38 -12.06 14.82
N PHE A 45 -0.74 -10.81 14.61
CA PHE A 45 -0.20 -10.05 13.50
C PHE A 45 1.30 -9.73 13.69
N ILE A 46 1.73 -9.38 14.90
CA ILE A 46 3.15 -9.19 15.21
C ILE A 46 3.94 -10.48 14.97
N HIS A 47 3.40 -11.63 15.35
CA HIS A 47 4.02 -12.92 15.05
C HIS A 47 4.12 -13.18 13.53
N LYS A 48 3.13 -12.78 12.74
CA LYS A 48 3.22 -12.87 11.26
C LYS A 48 4.32 -11.97 10.72
N LEU A 49 4.43 -10.74 11.22
CA LEU A 49 5.52 -9.82 10.86
C LEU A 49 6.89 -10.40 11.23
N TRP A 50 7.00 -11.04 12.41
CA TRP A 50 8.22 -11.68 12.84
C TRP A 50 8.61 -12.86 11.92
N ASN A 51 7.67 -13.70 11.53
CA ASN A 51 7.91 -14.79 10.59
C ASN A 51 8.35 -14.27 9.21
N LEU A 52 7.78 -13.15 8.75
CA LEU A 52 8.25 -12.49 7.53
C LEU A 52 9.67 -11.97 7.69
N ASN A 53 10.01 -11.36 8.84
CA ASN A 53 11.38 -10.94 9.15
C ASN A 53 12.37 -12.11 9.05
N LEU A 54 12.04 -13.27 9.61
CA LEU A 54 12.92 -14.45 9.51
C LEU A 54 13.16 -14.88 8.06
N LYS A 55 12.11 -14.88 7.22
CA LYS A 55 12.26 -15.17 5.78
C LYS A 55 13.14 -14.12 5.07
N ILE A 56 12.98 -12.85 5.40
CA ILE A 56 13.81 -11.77 4.84
C ILE A 56 15.28 -11.99 5.21
N LEU A 57 15.56 -12.35 6.48
CA LEU A 57 16.92 -12.63 6.95
C LEU A 57 17.53 -13.83 6.25
N GLU A 58 16.75 -14.88 5.94
CA GLU A 58 17.18 -16.01 5.14
C GLU A 58 17.56 -15.57 3.71
N ASN A 59 16.71 -14.78 3.06
CA ASN A 59 16.98 -14.27 1.71
C ASN A 59 18.20 -13.32 1.66
N ILE A 60 18.43 -12.52 2.69
CA ILE A 60 19.62 -11.66 2.79
C ILE A 60 20.92 -12.49 2.84
N LYS A 61 20.87 -13.72 3.32
CA LYS A 61 22.02 -14.64 3.34
C LYS A 61 22.32 -15.28 1.99
N LEU A 62 21.33 -15.34 1.09
CA LEU A 62 21.51 -15.81 -0.27
C LEU A 62 22.21 -14.69 -1.05
N GLU A 63 23.47 -14.79 -1.35
CA GLU A 63 24.30 -13.76 -2.01
C GLU A 63 23.82 -13.44 -3.44
N ASN A 64 22.58 -13.00 -3.58
CA ASN A 64 22.03 -12.55 -4.83
C ASN A 64 22.43 -11.08 -5.07
N ASN A 65 22.97 -10.78 -6.25
CA ASN A 65 23.47 -9.46 -6.61
C ASN A 65 22.60 -8.74 -7.65
N GLU A 66 21.57 -9.39 -8.15
CA GLU A 66 20.71 -8.86 -9.21
C GLU A 66 19.25 -8.81 -8.74
N ASP A 67 18.57 -7.73 -9.09
CA ASP A 67 17.15 -7.56 -8.83
C ASP A 67 16.33 -8.03 -10.04
N SER A 68 15.29 -8.82 -9.81
CA SER A 68 14.41 -9.34 -10.85
C SER A 68 13.56 -8.25 -11.51
N ASP A 69 13.18 -7.23 -10.74
CA ASP A 69 12.37 -6.09 -11.14
C ASP A 69 12.45 -4.96 -10.11
N ASN A 70 11.80 -3.82 -10.38
CA ASN A 70 11.72 -2.68 -9.46
C ASN A 70 10.47 -2.70 -8.57
N LEU A 71 9.77 -3.82 -8.50
CA LEU A 71 8.48 -3.91 -7.81
C LEU A 71 8.63 -3.77 -6.29
N LEU A 72 9.75 -4.24 -5.73
CA LEU A 72 10.07 -4.07 -4.32
C LEU A 72 10.21 -2.59 -3.94
N ASP A 73 10.97 -1.82 -4.74
CA ASP A 73 11.12 -0.37 -4.56
C ASP A 73 9.80 0.37 -4.71
N LYS A 74 9.00 0.00 -5.71
CA LYS A 74 7.67 0.58 -5.93
C LYS A 74 6.76 0.34 -4.74
N THR A 75 6.64 -0.90 -4.28
CA THR A 75 5.81 -1.29 -3.13
C THR A 75 6.23 -0.54 -1.87
N THR A 76 7.54 -0.46 -1.61
CA THR A 76 8.07 0.27 -0.45
C THR A 76 7.73 1.76 -0.52
N ASN A 77 7.91 2.40 -1.69
CA ASN A 77 7.62 3.83 -1.83
C ASN A 77 6.11 4.14 -1.75
N GLN A 78 5.25 3.28 -2.27
CA GLN A 78 3.80 3.37 -2.11
C GLN A 78 3.41 3.31 -0.62
N PHE A 79 3.90 2.30 0.09
CA PHE A 79 3.70 2.16 1.53
C PHE A 79 4.17 3.40 2.32
N LEU A 80 5.38 3.89 2.06
CA LEU A 80 5.93 5.09 2.71
C LEU A 80 5.04 6.32 2.47
N ASN A 81 4.58 6.52 1.25
CA ASN A 81 3.72 7.64 0.89
C ASN A 81 2.39 7.60 1.64
N GLU A 82 1.76 6.44 1.71
CA GLU A 82 0.49 6.26 2.41
C GLU A 82 0.65 6.43 3.92
N VAL A 83 1.66 5.79 4.53
CA VAL A 83 1.92 5.92 5.97
C VAL A 83 2.27 7.35 6.34
N THR A 84 3.14 8.02 5.56
CA THR A 84 3.50 9.43 5.80
C THR A 84 2.28 10.33 5.75
N ASN A 85 1.44 10.17 4.73
CA ASN A 85 0.21 10.97 4.60
C ASN A 85 -0.78 10.69 5.74
N ASN A 86 -0.95 9.43 6.14
CA ASN A 86 -1.84 9.07 7.24
C ASN A 86 -1.29 9.53 8.60
N LEU A 87 0.03 9.55 8.79
CA LEU A 87 0.68 10.03 10.01
C LEU A 87 0.50 11.54 10.21
N ILE A 88 0.69 12.33 9.15
CA ILE A 88 0.47 13.79 9.17
C ILE A 88 -0.98 14.14 9.56
N HIS A 89 -1.94 13.30 9.19
CA HIS A 89 -3.36 13.49 9.47
C HIS A 89 -3.86 12.71 10.69
N PHE A 90 -2.97 12.14 11.50
CA PHE A 90 -3.30 11.34 12.70
C PHE A 90 -4.28 10.16 12.43
N ARG A 91 -4.25 9.58 11.23
CA ARG A 91 -5.13 8.46 10.82
C ARG A 91 -4.50 7.12 11.17
N TYR A 92 -4.29 6.83 12.46
CA TYR A 92 -3.55 5.65 12.91
C TYR A 92 -4.19 4.33 12.46
N ASN A 93 -5.51 4.21 12.50
CA ASN A 93 -6.22 3.04 12.02
C ASN A 93 -5.92 2.73 10.54
N LYS A 94 -5.75 3.76 9.69
CA LYS A 94 -5.33 3.59 8.30
C LYS A 94 -3.86 3.19 8.19
N ILE A 95 -2.99 3.68 9.06
CA ILE A 95 -1.58 3.25 9.11
C ILE A 95 -1.51 1.75 9.37
N ILE A 96 -2.31 1.24 10.28
CA ILE A 96 -2.34 -0.20 10.58
C ILE A 96 -2.88 -1.01 9.41
N ALA A 97 -3.89 -0.52 8.69
CA ALA A 97 -4.33 -1.11 7.44
C ALA A 97 -3.19 -1.16 6.39
N ASN A 98 -2.37 -0.10 6.28
CA ASN A 98 -1.19 -0.10 5.42
C ASN A 98 -0.13 -1.13 5.87
N PHE A 99 0.01 -1.39 7.18
CA PHE A 99 0.90 -2.46 7.67
C PHE A 99 0.43 -3.85 7.22
N HIS A 100 -0.87 -4.14 7.27
CA HIS A 100 -1.42 -5.38 6.75
C HIS A 100 -1.23 -5.52 5.25
N GLN A 101 -1.40 -4.42 4.51
CA GLN A 101 -1.20 -4.39 3.06
C GLN A 101 0.26 -4.66 2.70
N VAL A 102 1.22 -3.92 3.27
CA VAL A 102 2.64 -4.12 2.98
C VAL A 102 3.13 -5.51 3.39
N TYR A 103 2.63 -6.06 4.51
CA TYR A 103 2.89 -7.44 4.89
C TYR A 103 2.47 -8.42 3.79
N THR A 104 1.26 -8.25 3.26
CA THR A 104 0.71 -9.14 2.22
C THR A 104 1.49 -9.04 0.91
N GLU A 105 1.85 -7.82 0.51
CA GLU A 105 2.60 -7.57 -0.72
C GLU A 105 4.05 -8.06 -0.58
N PHE A 106 4.73 -7.72 0.51
CA PHE A 106 6.10 -8.15 0.77
C PHE A 106 6.23 -9.67 0.90
N SER A 107 5.25 -10.33 1.53
CA SER A 107 5.22 -11.79 1.61
C SER A 107 5.18 -12.49 0.25
N LYS A 108 4.57 -11.85 -0.76
CA LYS A 108 4.54 -12.36 -2.15
C LYS A 108 5.83 -12.05 -2.91
N LEU A 109 6.46 -10.93 -2.58
CA LEU A 109 7.66 -10.46 -3.27
C LEU A 109 8.91 -11.17 -2.79
N ILE A 110 8.96 -11.58 -1.52
CA ILE A 110 10.16 -12.15 -0.92
C ILE A 110 10.62 -13.47 -1.59
N ASP A 111 9.73 -14.15 -2.29
CA ASP A 111 10.05 -15.36 -3.04
C ASP A 111 10.68 -15.06 -4.42
N LYS A 112 10.76 -13.78 -4.82
CA LYS A 112 11.47 -13.35 -6.03
C LYS A 112 12.94 -13.09 -5.72
N ASN A 113 13.74 -13.04 -6.79
CA ASN A 113 15.16 -12.73 -6.66
C ASN A 113 15.38 -11.22 -6.54
N TYR A 114 15.83 -10.80 -5.37
CA TYR A 114 16.29 -9.44 -5.11
C TYR A 114 17.69 -9.45 -4.53
N SER A 115 18.47 -8.44 -4.84
CA SER A 115 19.79 -8.29 -4.28
C SER A 115 19.72 -8.06 -2.77
N LYS A 116 20.73 -8.55 -2.05
CA LYS A 116 20.88 -8.30 -0.61
C LYS A 116 20.76 -6.82 -0.27
N LYS A 117 21.35 -5.96 -1.09
CA LYS A 117 21.31 -4.50 -0.92
C LYS A 117 19.88 -3.97 -1.02
N SER A 118 19.15 -4.36 -2.07
CA SER A 118 17.76 -3.95 -2.30
C SER A 118 16.85 -4.40 -1.16
N LEU A 119 16.98 -5.64 -0.71
CA LEU A 119 16.20 -6.17 0.41
C LEU A 119 16.46 -5.38 1.71
N ILE A 120 17.72 -5.15 2.06
CA ILE A 120 18.08 -4.40 3.28
C ILE A 120 17.56 -2.96 3.20
N GLU A 121 17.77 -2.26 2.09
CA GLU A 121 17.37 -0.86 1.93
C GLU A 121 15.85 -0.70 2.01
N ASN A 122 15.09 -1.55 1.33
CA ASN A 122 13.64 -1.48 1.34
C ASN A 122 13.05 -1.90 2.69
N TYR A 123 13.54 -3.00 3.26
CA TYR A 123 13.07 -3.45 4.56
C TYR A 123 13.39 -2.45 5.67
N LYS A 124 14.57 -1.85 5.69
CA LYS A 124 14.92 -0.76 6.59
C LYS A 124 13.92 0.39 6.54
N LYS A 125 13.55 0.85 5.34
CA LYS A 125 12.56 1.92 5.16
C LYS A 125 11.20 1.54 5.75
N ILE A 126 10.74 0.31 5.53
CA ILE A 126 9.48 -0.21 6.08
C ILE A 126 9.54 -0.24 7.61
N LEU A 127 10.62 -0.75 8.21
CA LEU A 127 10.79 -0.81 9.65
C LEU A 127 10.80 0.57 10.31
N ILE A 128 11.46 1.55 9.67
CA ILE A 128 11.44 2.95 10.16
C ILE A 128 10.00 3.50 10.13
N ALA A 129 9.26 3.25 9.05
CA ALA A 129 7.87 3.71 8.95
C ALA A 129 6.91 2.99 9.91
N MET A 130 7.24 1.77 10.35
CA MET A 130 6.49 1.05 11.37
C MET A 130 6.82 1.50 12.80
N SER A 131 8.00 2.07 13.04
CA SER A 131 8.50 2.36 14.39
C SER A 131 7.63 3.28 15.25
N PRO A 132 6.84 4.24 14.73
CA PRO A 132 5.92 5.02 15.56
C PRO A 132 4.83 4.18 16.24
N VAL A 133 4.44 3.06 15.63
CA VAL A 133 3.41 2.14 16.16
C VAL A 133 4.04 0.93 16.84
N LEU A 134 5.05 0.31 16.22
CA LEU A 134 5.71 -0.93 16.65
C LEU A 134 7.21 -0.69 16.96
N PRO A 135 7.55 0.12 17.98
CA PRO A 135 8.93 0.51 18.23
C PRO A 135 9.85 -0.66 18.60
N HIS A 136 9.38 -1.61 19.43
CA HIS A 136 10.21 -2.73 19.87
C HIS A 136 10.48 -3.70 18.73
N PHE A 137 9.44 -4.08 17.98
CA PHE A 137 9.57 -4.91 16.79
C PHE A 137 10.52 -4.29 15.77
N SER A 138 10.30 -3.02 15.43
CA SER A 138 11.12 -2.32 14.43
C SER A 138 12.58 -2.23 14.84
N ASN A 139 12.86 -1.86 16.10
CA ASN A 139 14.22 -1.76 16.60
C ASN A 139 14.95 -3.11 16.60
N GLU A 140 14.26 -4.18 16.99
CA GLU A 140 14.87 -5.51 16.99
C GLU A 140 15.17 -5.99 15.57
N CYS A 141 14.24 -5.83 14.64
CA CYS A 141 14.47 -6.17 13.25
C CYS A 141 15.59 -5.34 12.60
N LEU A 142 15.69 -4.04 12.92
CA LEU A 142 16.78 -3.19 12.43
C LEU A 142 18.15 -3.69 12.91
N LYS A 143 18.27 -4.09 14.17
CA LYS A 143 19.52 -4.68 14.70
C LYS A 143 19.89 -5.95 13.97
N LEU A 144 18.92 -6.83 13.69
CA LEU A 144 19.15 -8.10 12.99
C LEU A 144 19.67 -7.92 11.56
N ILE A 145 19.35 -6.82 10.90
CA ILE A 145 19.92 -6.45 9.59
C ILE A 145 21.13 -5.50 9.69
N ASN A 146 21.74 -5.40 10.88
CA ASN A 146 22.92 -4.58 11.17
C ASN A 146 22.73 -3.08 10.88
N GLN A 147 21.54 -2.54 11.12
CA GLN A 147 21.25 -1.12 10.99
C GLN A 147 21.26 -0.42 12.35
N SER A 148 21.84 0.77 12.40
CA SER A 148 21.81 1.61 13.62
C SER A 148 20.39 2.08 13.90
N THR A 149 20.03 2.08 15.19
CA THR A 149 18.73 2.59 15.68
C THR A 149 18.86 3.97 16.34
N SER A 150 20.08 4.49 16.51
CA SER A 150 20.35 5.72 17.29
C SER A 150 20.13 7.03 16.55
N SER A 151 19.99 7.00 15.21
CA SER A 151 19.83 8.21 14.38
C SER A 151 18.98 7.94 13.16
N LEU A 152 17.79 7.36 13.36
CA LEU A 152 16.87 7.05 12.25
C LEU A 152 16.23 8.35 11.75
N GLN A 153 16.41 8.63 10.47
CA GLN A 153 15.68 9.67 9.76
C GLN A 153 14.50 9.06 9.03
N TRP A 154 13.40 9.83 8.91
CA TRP A 154 12.25 9.39 8.12
C TRP A 154 12.66 9.16 6.67
N PRO A 155 12.29 8.02 6.05
CA PRO A 155 12.75 7.69 4.71
C PRO A 155 12.22 8.65 3.65
N GLU A 156 13.07 9.02 2.71
CA GLU A 156 12.65 9.79 1.53
C GLU A 156 11.78 8.94 0.60
N ILE A 157 10.79 9.60 0.00
CA ILE A 157 9.84 8.98 -0.92
C ILE A 157 10.21 9.33 -2.36
N ASN A 158 10.50 8.33 -3.16
CA ASN A 158 10.68 8.51 -4.60
C ASN A 158 9.31 8.53 -5.31
N LYS A 159 8.78 9.73 -5.53
CA LYS A 159 7.48 9.94 -6.17
C LYS A 159 7.38 9.37 -7.58
N LYS A 160 8.50 9.29 -8.32
CA LYS A 160 8.53 8.72 -9.69
C LYS A 160 8.14 7.23 -9.71
N LEU A 161 8.42 6.50 -8.63
CA LEU A 161 8.06 5.09 -8.49
C LEU A 161 6.57 4.87 -8.15
N ILE A 162 5.91 5.90 -7.60
CA ILE A 162 4.51 5.80 -7.17
C ILE A 162 3.54 6.30 -8.22
N GLU A 163 4.01 7.12 -9.15
CA GLU A 163 3.17 7.63 -10.23
C GLU A 163 2.71 6.46 -11.10
N GLU A 164 1.41 6.19 -11.05
CA GLU A 164 0.80 5.26 -11.99
C GLU A 164 0.94 5.86 -13.39
N GLN A 165 1.73 5.19 -14.23
CA GLN A 165 1.87 5.58 -15.63
C GLN A 165 0.65 5.18 -16.44
N VAL A 166 -0.12 4.18 -15.98
CA VAL A 166 -1.32 3.65 -16.62
C VAL A 166 -2.52 3.84 -15.71
N LEU A 167 -3.58 4.39 -16.24
CA LEU A 167 -4.84 4.65 -15.55
C LEU A 167 -6.01 3.96 -16.25
N ASN A 168 -7.01 3.59 -15.47
CA ASN A 168 -8.27 3.07 -15.98
C ASN A 168 -9.25 4.21 -16.32
N TYR A 169 -9.43 4.45 -17.61
CA TYR A 169 -10.43 5.40 -18.10
C TYR A 169 -11.79 4.73 -18.22
N VAL A 170 -12.82 5.34 -17.65
CA VAL A 170 -14.19 4.87 -17.79
C VAL A 170 -14.75 5.34 -19.13
N ILE A 171 -15.25 4.41 -19.95
CA ILE A 171 -15.94 4.70 -21.20
C ILE A 171 -17.44 4.79 -20.91
N GLN A 172 -18.04 5.92 -21.26
CA GLN A 172 -19.47 6.17 -21.11
C GLN A 172 -20.12 6.47 -22.47
N ILE A 173 -21.40 6.09 -22.59
CA ILE A 173 -22.26 6.47 -23.70
C ILE A 173 -23.55 7.02 -23.10
N GLY A 174 -23.86 8.29 -23.40
CA GLY A 174 -25.00 8.97 -22.81
C GLY A 174 -24.97 9.00 -21.27
N GLY A 175 -23.75 9.11 -20.67
CA GLY A 175 -23.53 9.11 -19.22
C GLY A 175 -23.55 7.72 -18.56
N LYS A 176 -23.90 6.65 -19.26
CA LYS A 176 -23.89 5.27 -18.72
C LYS A 176 -22.55 4.60 -18.99
N LYS A 177 -21.94 4.00 -17.96
CA LYS A 177 -20.69 3.21 -18.10
C LYS A 177 -20.90 2.03 -19.05
N ARG A 178 -20.02 1.90 -20.06
CA ARG A 178 -20.07 0.84 -21.08
C ARG A 178 -18.79 0.01 -21.16
N GLY A 179 -17.68 0.57 -20.65
CA GLY A 179 -16.40 -0.13 -20.64
C GLY A 179 -15.38 0.59 -19.75
N ILE A 180 -14.20 -0.01 -19.70
CA ILE A 180 -12.99 0.56 -19.10
C ILE A 180 -11.85 0.25 -20.05
N ILE A 181 -10.96 1.22 -20.26
CA ILE A 181 -9.72 1.03 -20.98
C ILE A 181 -8.55 1.47 -20.11
N SER A 182 -7.49 0.66 -20.11
CA SER A 182 -6.23 1.02 -19.43
C SER A 182 -5.34 1.77 -20.42
N ALA A 183 -5.03 3.00 -20.10
CA ALA A 183 -4.23 3.86 -20.97
C ALA A 183 -3.24 4.72 -20.16
N GLU A 184 -2.18 5.19 -20.80
CA GLU A 184 -1.17 6.01 -20.14
C GLU A 184 -1.77 7.28 -19.52
N LYS A 185 -1.20 7.68 -18.39
CA LYS A 185 -1.55 8.92 -17.71
C LYS A 185 -1.22 10.12 -18.61
N ASN A 186 -2.11 11.08 -18.61
CA ASN A 186 -1.96 12.32 -19.38
C ASN A 186 -2.02 12.17 -20.91
N LEU A 187 -2.49 11.05 -21.44
CA LEU A 187 -2.79 10.95 -22.87
C LEU A 187 -3.68 12.10 -23.34
N GLN A 188 -3.52 12.48 -24.59
CA GLN A 188 -4.39 13.45 -25.23
C GLN A 188 -5.71 12.78 -25.64
N GLU A 189 -6.78 13.58 -25.77
CA GLU A 189 -8.10 13.08 -26.16
C GLU A 189 -8.06 12.23 -27.44
N LYS A 190 -7.27 12.65 -28.42
CA LYS A 190 -7.14 11.94 -29.71
C LYS A 190 -6.59 10.53 -29.55
N ASP A 191 -5.52 10.40 -28.76
CA ASP A 191 -4.81 9.14 -28.59
C ASP A 191 -5.65 8.08 -27.87
N ILE A 192 -6.40 8.50 -26.84
CA ILE A 192 -7.27 7.57 -26.12
C ILE A 192 -8.51 7.19 -26.95
N ILE A 193 -9.03 8.09 -27.78
CA ILE A 193 -10.12 7.78 -28.73
C ILE A 193 -9.65 6.74 -29.75
N GLU A 194 -8.41 6.87 -30.24
CA GLU A 194 -7.82 5.92 -31.17
C GLU A 194 -7.65 4.54 -30.53
N GLN A 195 -7.15 4.46 -29.31
CA GLN A 195 -7.06 3.19 -28.56
C GLN A 195 -8.44 2.53 -28.37
N ILE A 196 -9.46 3.30 -27.97
CA ILE A 196 -10.82 2.79 -27.80
C ILE A 196 -11.39 2.22 -29.10
N LYS A 197 -11.11 2.86 -30.24
CA LYS A 197 -11.52 2.37 -31.57
C LYS A 197 -10.78 1.09 -31.94
N ASN A 198 -9.48 1.04 -31.72
CA ASN A 198 -8.66 -0.13 -32.04
C ASN A 198 -9.12 -1.39 -31.25
N GLU A 199 -9.51 -1.21 -29.99
CA GLU A 199 -10.04 -2.27 -29.15
C GLU A 199 -11.53 -2.61 -29.42
N LYS A 200 -12.21 -1.88 -30.32
CA LYS A 200 -13.62 -2.06 -30.71
C LYS A 200 -14.59 -2.06 -29.51
N LEU A 201 -14.25 -1.39 -28.42
CA LEU A 201 -14.98 -1.44 -27.17
C LEU A 201 -16.39 -0.83 -27.25
N ILE A 202 -16.63 0.04 -28.22
CA ILE A 202 -17.89 0.80 -28.35
C ILE A 202 -18.58 0.64 -29.71
N ASP A 203 -18.03 -0.16 -30.63
CA ASP A 203 -18.55 -0.32 -32.00
C ASP A 203 -20.03 -0.67 -32.03
N LYS A 204 -20.45 -1.62 -31.18
CA LYS A 204 -21.85 -2.04 -31.08
C LYS A 204 -22.83 -0.93 -30.68
N TYR A 205 -22.32 0.15 -30.07
CA TYR A 205 -23.16 1.29 -29.67
C TYR A 205 -23.10 2.44 -30.65
N LEU A 206 -22.06 2.50 -31.49
CA LEU A 206 -21.91 3.53 -32.52
C LEU A 206 -22.67 3.17 -33.80
N ASN A 207 -22.92 1.88 -34.03
CA ASN A 207 -23.67 1.41 -35.21
C ASN A 207 -25.15 1.86 -35.22
N ASP A 208 -25.74 2.11 -34.02
CA ASP A 208 -27.13 2.46 -33.85
C ASP A 208 -27.40 3.98 -33.71
N GLY A 209 -26.36 4.82 -33.74
CA GLY A 209 -26.54 6.25 -33.52
C GLY A 209 -25.44 7.14 -34.08
N LYS A 210 -25.81 8.39 -34.39
CA LYS A 210 -24.86 9.41 -34.85
C LYS A 210 -24.14 10.06 -33.66
N LEU A 211 -22.81 9.99 -33.62
CA LEU A 211 -22.00 10.68 -32.62
C LEU A 211 -22.19 12.19 -32.75
N ILE A 212 -22.65 12.84 -31.67
CA ILE A 212 -22.86 14.29 -31.59
C ILE A 212 -21.63 14.98 -30.99
N LYS A 213 -21.13 14.44 -29.87
CA LYS A 213 -20.07 15.06 -29.07
C LYS A 213 -19.33 14.02 -28.26
N THR A 214 -18.01 14.20 -28.12
CA THR A 214 -17.19 13.50 -27.14
C THR A 214 -16.84 14.47 -25.99
N ILE A 215 -16.95 14.00 -24.75
CA ILE A 215 -16.54 14.72 -23.54
C ILE A 215 -15.39 13.93 -22.96
N TYR A 216 -14.22 14.53 -22.96
CA TYR A 216 -13.01 13.97 -22.38
C TYR A 216 -12.71 14.63 -21.03
N VAL A 217 -12.57 13.82 -19.99
CA VAL A 217 -12.09 14.26 -18.68
C VAL A 217 -10.74 13.58 -18.46
N LYS A 218 -9.68 14.39 -18.53
CA LYS A 218 -8.29 13.92 -18.43
C LYS A 218 -8.08 13.01 -17.22
N ASN A 219 -7.42 11.88 -17.44
CA ASN A 219 -7.10 10.88 -16.41
C ASN A 219 -8.32 10.24 -15.72
N ARG A 220 -9.51 10.32 -16.30
CA ARG A 220 -10.72 9.83 -15.64
C ARG A 220 -11.70 9.09 -16.57
N LEU A 221 -12.24 9.77 -17.56
CA LEU A 221 -13.28 9.18 -18.40
C LEU A 221 -13.38 9.81 -19.80
N ILE A 222 -14.00 9.07 -20.70
CA ILE A 222 -14.53 9.54 -21.98
C ILE A 222 -16.02 9.24 -22.02
N ASN A 223 -16.83 10.25 -22.40
CA ASN A 223 -18.26 10.09 -22.58
C ASN A 223 -18.68 10.47 -24.00
N TYR A 224 -19.22 9.53 -24.73
CA TYR A 224 -19.77 9.72 -26.08
C TYR A 224 -21.25 10.08 -25.98
N ILE A 225 -21.64 11.20 -26.55
CA ILE A 225 -23.04 11.63 -26.68
C ILE A 225 -23.48 11.23 -28.08
N ILE A 226 -24.41 10.28 -28.18
CA ILE A 226 -24.98 9.81 -29.45
C ILE A 226 -26.44 10.21 -29.52
N LYS A 227 -26.94 10.47 -30.74
CA LYS A 227 -28.36 10.63 -31.05
C LYS A 227 -28.82 9.33 -31.70
N LEU A 228 -29.75 8.69 -31.03
CA LEU A 228 -30.51 7.55 -31.61
C LEU A 228 -31.46 8.02 -32.65
#